data_92c91e8bad2fff58fcc0ef7974eb467c
#
_entry.id   92c91e8bad2fff58fcc0ef7974eb467c
#
_cell.length_a   1.000
_cell.length_b   1.000
_cell.length_c   1.000
_cell.angle_alpha   90.00
_cell.angle_beta   90.00
_cell.angle_gamma   90.00
#
_symmetry.space_group_name_H-M   'P 1'
#
loop_
_entity.id
_entity.type
_entity.pdbx_description
1 polymer ?
#
loop_
_entity_poly.entity_id
_entity_poly.type
_entity_poly.pdbx_seq_one_letter_code
_entity_poly.pdbx_strand_id
1 'polypeptide(L)'
;MSSKKLKVTIERENVEPVEFEADALLCAGDTDDGVLFFAGGCMTQPIVLDIMRCFVSEVVRTMVKLGVDETEARGQVMLAAVSPSDASELLLDINLDDRDKIAHIAKELAASDLS
;
A
#
# COMPACT_ATOMS: atom_id res chain seq x y z
N MET A 1 -20.13 1.02 -17.78
CA MET A 1 -18.78 0.57 -17.94
C MET A 1 -18.37 -0.38 -16.84
N SER A 2 -17.93 -1.55 -17.20
CA SER A 2 -17.54 -2.53 -16.19
C SER A 2 -16.14 -2.21 -15.68
N SER A 3 -16.02 -2.00 -14.40
CA SER A 3 -14.73 -1.96 -13.77
C SER A 3 -14.17 -3.38 -13.74
N LYS A 4 -12.93 -3.54 -14.10
CA LYS A 4 -12.26 -4.83 -13.95
C LYS A 4 -11.94 -5.03 -12.49
N LYS A 5 -12.52 -6.05 -11.91
CA LYS A 5 -12.21 -6.41 -10.54
C LYS A 5 -10.96 -7.25 -10.49
N LEU A 6 -10.17 -7.01 -9.48
CA LEU A 6 -9.00 -7.83 -9.20
C LEU A 6 -9.43 -8.99 -8.30
N LYS A 7 -9.06 -10.19 -8.71
CA LYS A 7 -9.25 -11.34 -7.84
C LYS A 7 -7.98 -11.53 -7.04
N VAL A 8 -8.12 -11.49 -5.72
CA VAL A 8 -6.98 -11.61 -4.81
C VAL A 8 -7.07 -12.93 -4.08
N THR A 9 -6.00 -13.70 -4.11
CA THR A 9 -5.90 -14.96 -3.41
C THR A 9 -4.67 -14.93 -2.53
N ILE A 10 -4.85 -15.20 -1.25
CA ILE A 10 -3.74 -15.29 -0.30
C ILE A 10 -3.67 -16.71 0.21
N GLU A 11 -2.57 -17.38 -0.09
CA GLU A 11 -2.35 -18.74 0.33
C GLU A 11 -1.33 -18.79 1.46
N ARG A 12 -1.61 -19.61 2.46
CA ARG A 12 -0.71 -19.81 3.59
C ARG A 12 -0.65 -21.30 3.89
N GLU A 13 0.49 -21.73 4.39
CA GLU A 13 0.68 -23.13 4.77
C GLU A 13 -0.26 -23.49 5.92
N ASN A 14 -0.96 -24.61 5.78
CA ASN A 14 -1.87 -25.16 6.80
C ASN A 14 -3.06 -24.29 7.16
N VAL A 15 -3.39 -23.31 6.32
CA VAL A 15 -4.55 -22.44 6.53
C VAL A 15 -5.29 -22.33 5.21
N GLU A 16 -6.62 -22.28 5.28
CA GLU A 16 -7.41 -22.13 4.07
C GLU A 16 -7.08 -20.81 3.37
N PRO A 17 -6.98 -20.82 2.03
CA PRO A 17 -6.72 -19.59 1.29
C PRO A 17 -7.85 -18.58 1.45
N VAL A 18 -7.48 -17.32 1.46
CA VAL A 18 -8.43 -16.21 1.49
C VAL A 18 -8.56 -15.68 0.06
N GLU A 19 -9.79 -15.59 -0.40
CA GLU A 19 -10.08 -15.03 -1.72
C GLU A 19 -11.07 -13.89 -1.59
N PHE A 20 -10.83 -12.81 -2.32
CA PHE A 20 -11.78 -11.70 -2.39
C PHE A 20 -11.57 -10.94 -3.69
N GLU A 21 -12.56 -10.11 -4.02
CA GLU A 21 -12.47 -9.23 -5.18
C GLU A 21 -12.28 -7.79 -4.71
N ALA A 22 -11.46 -7.05 -5.42
CA ALA A 22 -11.18 -5.66 -5.10
C ALA A 22 -11.24 -4.81 -6.36
N ASP A 23 -11.78 -3.61 -6.25
CA ASP A 23 -11.76 -2.64 -7.33
C ASP A 23 -10.39 -1.97 -7.43
N ALA A 24 -9.72 -1.80 -6.30
CA ALA A 24 -8.37 -1.28 -6.22
C ALA A 24 -7.63 -2.01 -5.11
N LEU A 25 -6.34 -2.25 -5.31
CA LEU A 25 -5.53 -3.00 -4.35
C LEU A 25 -4.17 -2.33 -4.19
N LEU A 26 -3.78 -2.18 -2.93
CA LEU A 26 -2.46 -1.71 -2.57
C LEU A 26 -1.93 -2.68 -1.52
N CYS A 27 -0.81 -3.32 -1.79
CA CYS A 27 -0.22 -4.24 -0.82
C CYS A 27 1.29 -4.25 -0.91
N ALA A 28 1.92 -4.67 0.17
CA ALA A 28 3.36 -4.76 0.25
C ALA A 28 3.75 -5.99 1.06
N GLY A 29 4.90 -6.55 0.76
CA GLY A 29 5.39 -7.70 1.48
C GLY A 29 6.90 -7.68 1.59
N ASP A 30 7.40 -8.19 2.71
CA ASP A 30 8.83 -8.34 2.93
C ASP A 30 9.27 -9.70 2.42
N THR A 31 10.29 -9.71 1.57
CA THR A 31 10.83 -10.94 0.99
C THR A 31 12.34 -10.97 1.17
N ASP A 32 12.95 -12.11 0.83
CA ASP A 32 14.41 -12.24 0.88
C ASP A 32 15.11 -11.22 -0.02
N ASP A 33 14.45 -10.78 -1.07
CA ASP A 33 15.01 -9.81 -2.02
C ASP A 33 14.65 -8.37 -1.68
N GLY A 34 13.95 -8.15 -0.58
CA GLY A 34 13.53 -6.83 -0.13
C GLY A 34 12.02 -6.70 -0.07
N VAL A 35 11.55 -5.47 0.04
CA VAL A 35 10.12 -5.20 0.11
C VAL A 35 9.55 -5.05 -1.29
N LEU A 36 8.56 -5.88 -1.61
CA LEU A 36 7.83 -5.80 -2.86
C LEU A 36 6.49 -5.11 -2.62
N PHE A 37 6.08 -4.34 -3.58
CA PHE A 37 4.88 -3.52 -3.49
C PHE A 37 4.02 -3.73 -4.73
N PHE A 38 2.73 -3.92 -4.54
CA PHE A 38 1.80 -4.05 -5.66
C PHE A 38 0.70 -3.00 -5.53
N ALA A 39 0.42 -2.33 -6.64
CA ALA A 39 -0.71 -1.41 -6.74
C ALA A 39 -1.42 -1.69 -8.05
N GLY A 40 -2.72 -1.93 -7.99
CA GLY A 40 -3.46 -2.26 -9.20
C GLY A 40 -4.94 -1.90 -9.09
N GLY A 41 -5.61 -1.98 -10.24
CA GLY A 41 -7.03 -1.70 -10.34
C GLY A 41 -7.34 -0.24 -10.63
N CYS A 42 -8.54 0.16 -10.33
CA CYS A 42 -8.99 1.54 -10.54
C CYS A 42 -8.50 2.44 -9.41
N MET A 43 -7.31 2.98 -9.57
CA MET A 43 -6.71 3.87 -8.57
C MET A 43 -7.03 5.32 -8.89
N THR A 44 -7.73 5.96 -7.96
CA THR A 44 -7.92 7.41 -7.98
C THR A 44 -7.32 7.98 -6.71
N GLN A 45 -7.06 9.28 -6.69
CA GLN A 45 -6.46 9.91 -5.52
C GLN A 45 -7.26 9.68 -4.24
N PRO A 46 -8.59 9.87 -4.23
CA PRO A 46 -9.38 9.59 -3.02
C PRO A 46 -9.30 8.13 -2.57
N ILE A 47 -9.30 7.19 -3.52
CA ILE A 47 -9.22 5.77 -3.19
C ILE A 47 -7.87 5.44 -2.55
N VAL A 48 -6.79 5.96 -3.12
CA VAL A 48 -5.45 5.75 -2.57
C VAL A 48 -5.37 6.27 -1.14
N LEU A 49 -5.91 7.47 -0.89
CA LEU A 49 -5.88 8.06 0.44
C LEU A 49 -6.72 7.27 1.44
N ASP A 50 -7.87 6.75 1.02
CA ASP A 50 -8.70 5.92 1.89
C ASP A 50 -8.00 4.62 2.24
N ILE A 51 -7.40 3.97 1.25
CA ILE A 51 -6.62 2.75 1.49
C ILE A 51 -5.48 3.05 2.47
N MET A 52 -4.80 4.17 2.27
CA MET A 52 -3.69 4.57 3.13
C MET A 52 -4.13 4.77 4.58
N ARG A 53 -5.25 5.44 4.80
CA ARG A 53 -5.77 5.65 6.15
C ARG A 53 -6.08 4.34 6.86
N CYS A 54 -6.76 3.44 6.16
CA CYS A 54 -7.08 2.13 6.72
C CYS A 54 -5.83 1.32 6.98
N PHE A 55 -4.87 1.38 6.07
CA PHE A 55 -3.61 0.67 6.20
C PHE A 55 -2.84 1.15 7.43
N VAL A 56 -2.76 2.47 7.62
CA VAL A 56 -2.07 3.04 8.78
C VAL A 56 -2.72 2.55 10.08
N SER A 57 -4.04 2.54 10.14
CA SER A 57 -4.76 2.04 11.32
C SER A 57 -4.40 0.59 11.62
N GLU A 58 -4.34 -0.25 10.59
CA GLU A 58 -4.00 -1.66 10.78
C GLU A 58 -2.54 -1.85 11.17
N VAL A 59 -1.65 -1.04 10.63
CA VAL A 59 -0.22 -1.09 11.00
C VAL A 59 -0.06 -0.74 12.48
N VAL A 60 -0.71 0.33 12.93
CA VAL A 60 -0.66 0.72 14.35
C VAL A 60 -1.20 -0.40 15.23
N ARG A 61 -2.35 -0.98 14.84
CA ARG A 61 -2.95 -2.07 15.60
C ARG A 61 -2.02 -3.27 15.70
N THR A 62 -1.34 -3.59 14.59
CA THR A 62 -0.40 -4.70 14.55
C THR A 62 0.78 -4.43 15.48
N MET A 63 1.31 -3.22 15.47
CA MET A 63 2.42 -2.86 16.36
C MET A 63 2.03 -2.96 17.82
N VAL A 64 0.81 -2.55 18.15
CA VAL A 64 0.31 -2.68 19.52
C VAL A 64 0.23 -4.14 19.93
N LYS A 65 -0.21 -5.02 19.03
CA LYS A 65 -0.23 -6.46 19.28
C LYS A 65 1.17 -7.02 19.50
N LEU A 66 2.18 -6.40 18.91
CA LEU A 66 3.58 -6.79 19.09
C LEU A 66 4.21 -6.19 20.35
N GLY A 67 3.43 -5.45 21.13
CA GLY A 67 3.90 -4.91 22.40
C GLY A 67 4.35 -3.46 22.35
N VAL A 68 4.17 -2.77 21.24
CA VAL A 68 4.54 -1.36 21.12
C VAL A 68 3.41 -0.50 21.70
N ASP A 69 3.76 0.52 22.48
CA ASP A 69 2.78 1.48 22.99
C ASP A 69 2.08 2.18 21.82
N GLU A 70 0.77 2.43 21.96
CA GLU A 70 0.00 3.01 20.87
C GLU A 70 0.52 4.38 20.41
N THR A 71 0.86 5.25 21.36
CA THR A 71 1.38 6.57 21.03
C THR A 71 2.70 6.47 20.28
N GLU A 72 3.56 5.57 20.74
CA GLU A 72 4.84 5.32 20.08
C GLU A 72 4.63 4.73 18.68
N ALA A 73 3.70 3.79 18.54
CA ALA A 73 3.39 3.20 17.24
C ALA A 73 2.93 4.26 16.24
N ARG A 74 2.05 5.15 16.67
CA ARG A 74 1.57 6.24 15.82
C ARG A 74 2.70 7.17 15.41
N GLY A 75 3.59 7.49 16.33
CA GLY A 75 4.76 8.32 16.03
C GLY A 75 5.69 7.68 15.02
N GLN A 76 5.94 6.39 15.16
CA GLN A 76 6.80 5.66 14.24
C GLN A 76 6.20 5.59 12.83
N VAL A 77 4.90 5.38 12.73
CA VAL A 77 4.21 5.34 11.44
C VAL A 77 4.27 6.72 10.78
N MET A 78 4.09 7.79 11.56
CA MET A 78 4.21 9.14 11.03
C MET A 78 5.59 9.41 10.47
N LEU A 79 6.63 9.02 11.21
CA LEU A 79 8.01 9.16 10.72
C LEU A 79 8.24 8.38 9.45
N ALA A 80 7.72 7.17 9.36
CA ALA A 80 7.85 6.36 8.17
C ALA A 80 7.17 7.03 6.96
N ALA A 81 6.06 7.71 7.19
CA ALA A 81 5.33 8.39 6.12
C ALA A 81 6.10 9.60 5.57
N VAL A 82 6.85 10.30 6.42
CA VAL A 82 7.62 11.48 5.97
C VAL A 82 9.06 11.14 5.60
N SER A 83 9.49 9.90 5.83
CA SER A 83 10.84 9.45 5.50
C SER A 83 10.73 8.19 4.64
N PRO A 84 10.30 8.33 3.39
CA PRO A 84 10.09 7.16 2.54
C PRO A 84 11.39 6.43 2.23
N SER A 85 11.28 5.12 2.06
CA SER A 85 12.39 4.28 1.68
C SER A 85 12.42 4.09 0.17
N ASP A 86 13.61 4.07 -0.40
CA ASP A 86 13.79 3.77 -1.82
C ASP A 86 14.14 2.29 -2.04
N ALA A 87 14.06 1.48 -1.00
CA ALA A 87 14.40 0.06 -1.07
C ALA A 87 13.28 -0.82 -1.62
N SER A 88 12.10 -0.29 -1.84
CA SER A 88 10.95 -1.04 -2.34
C SER A 88 10.96 -1.13 -3.86
N GLU A 89 10.57 -2.29 -4.38
CA GLU A 89 10.27 -2.43 -5.79
C GLU A 89 8.77 -2.31 -6.00
N LEU A 90 8.36 -1.53 -6.97
CA LEU A 90 6.97 -1.29 -7.27
C LEU A 90 6.52 -2.14 -8.44
N LEU A 91 5.59 -3.05 -8.18
CA LEU A 91 4.93 -3.82 -9.21
C LEU A 91 3.61 -3.14 -9.51
N LEU A 92 3.52 -2.52 -10.70
CA LEU A 92 2.35 -1.73 -11.05
C LEU A 92 1.48 -2.44 -12.07
N ASP A 93 0.19 -2.52 -11.76
CA ASP A 93 -0.84 -2.91 -12.70
C ASP A 93 -1.99 -1.93 -12.53
N ILE A 94 -1.83 -0.74 -13.07
CA ILE A 94 -2.75 0.38 -12.87
C ILE A 94 -3.67 0.50 -14.06
N ASN A 95 -4.91 0.93 -13.81
CA ASN A 95 -5.83 1.30 -14.87
C ASN A 95 -5.22 2.41 -15.72
N LEU A 96 -5.24 2.24 -17.03
CA LEU A 96 -4.65 3.20 -17.96
C LEU A 96 -5.23 4.60 -17.83
N ASP A 97 -6.52 4.69 -17.48
CA ASP A 97 -7.19 5.98 -17.32
C ASP A 97 -6.62 6.81 -16.16
N ASP A 98 -6.07 6.14 -15.16
CA ASP A 98 -5.53 6.80 -13.97
C ASP A 98 -4.02 6.85 -13.94
N ARG A 99 -3.38 6.24 -14.93
CA ARG A 99 -1.93 6.09 -14.96
C ARG A 99 -1.20 7.43 -14.91
N ASP A 100 -1.67 8.39 -15.68
CA ASP A 100 -1.05 9.72 -15.73
C ASP A 100 -1.18 10.46 -14.40
N LYS A 101 -2.32 10.30 -13.74
CA LYS A 101 -2.55 10.91 -12.43
C LYS A 101 -1.60 10.36 -11.39
N ILE A 102 -1.42 9.05 -11.37
CA ILE A 102 -0.53 8.41 -10.41
C ILE A 102 0.91 8.77 -10.69
N ALA A 103 1.30 8.81 -11.95
CA ALA A 103 2.64 9.24 -12.34
C ALA A 103 2.93 10.68 -11.89
N HIS A 104 1.93 11.56 -12.00
CA HIS A 104 2.05 12.94 -11.57
C HIS A 104 2.24 13.04 -10.04
N ILE A 105 1.46 12.28 -9.29
CA ILE A 105 1.58 12.23 -7.83
C ILE A 105 2.96 11.74 -7.42
N ALA A 106 3.43 10.67 -8.05
CA ALA A 106 4.74 10.12 -7.76
C ALA A 106 5.85 11.13 -8.04
N LYS A 107 5.71 11.88 -9.13
CA LYS A 107 6.66 12.90 -9.51
C LYS A 107 6.71 14.04 -8.49
N GLU A 108 5.56 14.47 -8.01
CA GLU A 108 5.48 15.51 -6.99
C GLU A 108 6.10 15.08 -5.67
N LEU A 109 5.86 13.83 -5.28
CA LEU A 109 6.46 13.29 -4.07
C LEU A 109 7.98 13.20 -4.18
N ALA A 110 8.49 12.79 -5.33
CA ALA A 110 9.93 12.72 -5.56
C ALA A 110 10.56 14.12 -5.52
N ALA A 111 9.89 15.12 -6.10
CA ALA A 111 10.36 16.49 -6.07
C ALA A 111 10.38 17.05 -4.63
N SER A 112 9.39 16.69 -3.82
CA SER A 112 9.34 17.08 -2.41
C SER A 112 10.52 16.52 -1.63
N ASP A 113 10.90 15.29 -1.92
CA ASP A 113 12.03 14.65 -1.23
C ASP A 113 13.36 15.33 -1.52
N LEU A 114 13.48 15.96 -2.68
CA LEU A 114 14.72 16.57 -3.11
C LEU A 114 14.93 17.99 -2.58
N SER A 115 13.91 18.55 -1.97
CA SER A 115 13.97 19.93 -1.48
C SER A 115 14.43 20.06 -0.04
#